data_d812eafdcffac7f0eb7218eb977f7bb8
#
_entry.id   d812eafdcffac7f0eb7218eb977f7bb8
#
_cell.length_a   1.000
_cell.length_b   1.000
_cell.length_c   1.000
_cell.angle_alpha   90.00
_cell.angle_beta   90.00
_cell.angle_gamma   90.00
#
_symmetry.space_group_name_H-M   'P 1'
#
loop_
_entity.id
_entity.type
_entity.pdbx_description
1 polymer ?
#
loop_
_entity_poly.entity_id
_entity_poly.type
_entity_poly.pdbx_seq_one_letter_code
_entity_poly.pdbx_strand_id
1 'polypeptide(L)'
;MNRTRFSGTKTGVITAMTLSLAMAAGSAQALTLYTAGPGSLAKKLAAGYEKQTGVKVDVFQATTGKVMARLEAEQANPRADVLISASWDTATDLEQRGWLLEYQSPNAEQVPAQFKTPYYVAQGISALGIVWNTKSGTPEPKDWGDLTKPEFKDKVTTPDPSLSGASLDLLIGLQNAHAQHAWQLFDDLKANGMIIAGPNAQALTPVLQGAKAAVFGAVDYVSYASMQDGESVKVIFPASGTVIAPRPMMILKSSQQQKDAKAFIDYALSPEGQKLVADAWLMPARTDIDAKRPLFKSLKLLPEDPQASASRKDVLDRFAKLFAQP
;
A
#
# COMPACT_ATOMS: atom_id res chain seq x y z
N MET A 1 -88.16 -52.07 19.94
CA MET A 1 -88.66 -50.68 20.15
C MET A 1 -87.71 -50.01 21.08
N ASN A 2 -86.86 -49.13 20.60
CA ASN A 2 -86.48 -47.90 21.23
C ASN A 2 -85.41 -47.24 20.37
N ARG A 3 -85.74 -46.09 19.84
CA ARG A 3 -84.84 -45.16 19.08
C ARG A 3 -84.10 -44.30 20.08
N THR A 4 -82.81 -44.27 19.97
CA THR A 4 -82.02 -43.22 20.61
C THR A 4 -81.27 -42.43 19.54
N ARG A 5 -81.58 -41.15 19.47
CA ARG A 5 -80.95 -40.13 18.59
C ARG A 5 -79.55 -39.74 19.14
N PHE A 6 -78.53 -39.77 18.32
CA PHE A 6 -77.23 -39.16 18.61
C PHE A 6 -77.15 -37.83 17.91
N SER A 7 -76.96 -36.78 18.72
CA SER A 7 -76.69 -35.40 18.36
C SER A 7 -75.18 -35.29 17.95
N GLY A 8 -74.96 -34.91 16.73
CA GLY A 8 -73.59 -34.63 16.26
C GLY A 8 -73.14 -33.24 16.55
N THR A 9 -72.14 -33.11 17.38
CA THR A 9 -71.41 -31.86 17.63
C THR A 9 -70.35 -31.66 16.55
N LYS A 10 -70.48 -30.59 15.75
CA LYS A 10 -69.48 -30.21 14.78
C LYS A 10 -68.36 -29.43 15.48
N THR A 11 -67.21 -30.04 15.66
CA THR A 11 -65.99 -29.36 16.13
C THR A 11 -65.29 -28.75 14.93
N GLY A 12 -65.32 -27.43 14.83
CA GLY A 12 -64.57 -26.66 13.83
C GLY A 12 -63.09 -26.64 14.19
N VAL A 13 -62.28 -27.24 13.33
CA VAL A 13 -60.80 -27.13 13.41
C VAL A 13 -60.39 -25.82 12.75
N ILE A 14 -59.98 -24.83 13.56
CA ILE A 14 -59.33 -23.61 13.10
C ILE A 14 -57.87 -23.93 12.86
N THR A 15 -57.48 -24.13 11.59
CA THR A 15 -56.09 -24.27 11.19
C THR A 15 -55.44 -22.88 11.21
N ALA A 16 -54.71 -22.59 12.28
CA ALA A 16 -53.83 -21.40 12.35
C ALA A 16 -52.65 -21.61 11.44
N MET A 17 -52.64 -20.94 10.30
CA MET A 17 -51.55 -20.91 9.35
C MET A 17 -50.48 -19.91 9.86
N THR A 18 -49.51 -20.39 10.64
CA THR A 18 -48.34 -19.63 11.07
C THR A 18 -47.46 -19.39 9.86
N LEU A 19 -47.50 -18.16 9.33
CA LEU A 19 -46.61 -17.68 8.29
C LEU A 19 -45.19 -17.47 8.90
N SER A 20 -44.36 -18.51 8.80
CA SER A 20 -42.95 -18.42 9.20
C SER A 20 -42.21 -17.54 8.18
N LEU A 21 -42.02 -16.27 8.52
CA LEU A 21 -41.10 -15.36 7.81
C LEU A 21 -39.69 -15.88 8.09
N ALA A 22 -39.19 -16.79 7.23
CA ALA A 22 -37.77 -17.15 7.21
C ALA A 22 -37.01 -15.90 6.75
N MET A 23 -36.54 -15.10 7.72
CA MET A 23 -35.46 -14.14 7.44
C MET A 23 -34.28 -14.97 6.94
N ALA A 24 -34.05 -14.95 5.63
CA ALA A 24 -32.82 -15.36 5.05
C ALA A 24 -31.76 -14.37 5.55
N ALA A 25 -31.18 -14.66 6.71
CA ALA A 25 -29.92 -14.05 7.12
C ALA A 25 -28.88 -14.58 6.13
N GLY A 26 -28.79 -13.92 4.97
CA GLY A 26 -27.66 -14.08 4.07
C GLY A 26 -26.43 -13.81 4.92
N SER A 27 -25.56 -14.80 5.12
CA SER A 27 -24.27 -14.59 5.70
C SER A 27 -23.58 -13.51 4.84
N ALA A 28 -23.53 -12.28 5.35
CA ALA A 28 -22.80 -11.21 4.68
C ALA A 28 -21.36 -11.73 4.53
N GLN A 29 -20.96 -12.00 3.31
CA GLN A 29 -19.60 -12.43 3.00
C GLN A 29 -18.68 -11.27 3.35
N ALA A 30 -17.56 -11.56 4.03
CA ALA A 30 -16.60 -10.54 4.40
C ALA A 30 -15.99 -9.91 3.15
N LEU A 31 -15.85 -8.58 3.15
CA LEU A 31 -15.10 -7.86 2.12
C LEU A 31 -13.63 -8.28 2.18
N THR A 32 -13.03 -8.65 1.06
CA THR A 32 -11.63 -9.08 1.00
C THR A 32 -10.72 -7.96 0.53
N LEU A 33 -9.88 -7.46 1.45
CA LEU A 33 -8.87 -6.44 1.20
C LEU A 33 -7.48 -7.07 1.01
N TYR A 34 -6.90 -6.90 -0.17
CA TYR A 34 -5.48 -7.18 -0.39
C TYR A 34 -4.66 -5.91 -0.26
N THR A 35 -3.57 -5.94 0.49
CA THR A 35 -2.76 -4.73 0.68
C THR A 35 -1.26 -5.02 0.72
N ALA A 36 -0.49 -4.13 0.09
CA ALA A 36 0.95 -4.00 0.24
C ALA A 36 1.32 -2.85 1.19
N GLY A 37 0.33 -2.32 1.91
CA GLY A 37 0.49 -1.24 2.89
C GLY A 37 0.92 -1.72 4.28
N PRO A 38 1.03 -0.77 5.24
CA PRO A 38 1.22 -1.10 6.63
C PRO A 38 0.06 -1.95 7.15
N GLY A 39 0.35 -3.16 7.65
CA GLY A 39 -0.69 -4.08 8.13
C GLY A 39 -1.51 -3.51 9.31
N SER A 40 -0.87 -2.72 10.18
CA SER A 40 -1.55 -2.02 11.27
C SER A 40 -2.59 -1.01 10.77
N LEU A 41 -2.28 -0.24 9.72
CA LEU A 41 -3.21 0.70 9.10
C LEU A 41 -4.37 -0.05 8.44
N ALA A 42 -4.08 -1.10 7.67
CA ALA A 42 -5.12 -1.90 7.02
C ALA A 42 -6.11 -2.47 8.04
N LYS A 43 -5.61 -3.00 9.16
CA LYS A 43 -6.45 -3.51 10.25
C LYS A 43 -7.28 -2.41 10.92
N LYS A 44 -6.72 -1.21 11.14
CA LYS A 44 -7.45 -0.08 11.72
C LYS A 44 -8.56 0.42 10.78
N LEU A 45 -8.28 0.51 9.47
CA LEU A 45 -9.28 0.86 8.46
C LEU A 45 -10.39 -0.21 8.40
N ALA A 46 -10.03 -1.48 8.37
CA ALA A 46 -10.98 -2.59 8.40
C ALA A 46 -11.88 -2.52 9.64
N ALA A 47 -11.30 -2.38 10.84
CA ALA A 47 -12.06 -2.31 12.08
C ALA A 47 -12.97 -1.06 12.16
N GLY A 48 -12.50 0.10 11.68
CA GLY A 48 -13.30 1.32 11.64
C GLY A 48 -14.48 1.18 10.67
N TYR A 49 -14.25 0.63 9.49
CA TYR A 49 -15.30 0.34 8.52
C TYR A 49 -16.33 -0.68 9.06
N GLU A 50 -15.86 -1.78 9.67
CA GLU A 50 -16.72 -2.78 10.30
C GLU A 50 -17.57 -2.17 11.41
N LYS A 51 -16.97 -1.32 12.27
CA LYS A 51 -17.70 -0.59 13.32
C LYS A 51 -18.81 0.30 12.77
N GLN A 52 -18.58 0.95 11.63
CA GLN A 52 -19.53 1.88 11.02
C GLN A 52 -20.65 1.17 10.26
N THR A 53 -20.35 0.02 9.61
CA THR A 53 -21.25 -0.61 8.64
C THR A 53 -21.75 -1.99 9.06
N GLY A 54 -21.09 -2.65 10.00
CA GLY A 54 -21.30 -4.05 10.36
C GLY A 54 -20.72 -5.06 9.34
N VAL A 55 -20.10 -4.59 8.25
CA VAL A 55 -19.49 -5.44 7.22
C VAL A 55 -18.08 -5.81 7.65
N LYS A 56 -17.80 -7.12 7.78
CA LYS A 56 -16.45 -7.62 8.08
C LYS A 56 -15.51 -7.41 6.92
N VAL A 57 -14.23 -7.19 7.24
CA VAL A 57 -13.17 -7.03 6.25
C VAL A 57 -12.04 -8.01 6.54
N ASP A 58 -11.86 -8.98 5.66
CA ASP A 58 -10.72 -9.91 5.69
C ASP A 58 -9.51 -9.27 5.03
N VAL A 59 -8.42 -9.13 5.77
CA VAL A 59 -7.20 -8.45 5.30
C VAL A 59 -6.13 -9.47 4.97
N PHE A 60 -5.72 -9.52 3.71
CA PHE A 60 -4.48 -10.17 3.28
C PHE A 60 -3.39 -9.12 3.06
N GLN A 61 -2.36 -9.15 3.90
CA GLN A 61 -1.23 -8.23 3.83
C GLN A 61 0.04 -8.97 3.42
N ALA A 62 0.70 -8.47 2.37
CA ALA A 62 1.97 -8.99 1.88
C ALA A 62 2.80 -7.88 1.22
N THR A 63 3.95 -8.21 0.61
CA THR A 63 4.69 -7.28 -0.25
C THR A 63 3.99 -7.11 -1.60
N THR A 64 4.27 -6.00 -2.32
CA THR A 64 3.68 -5.74 -3.64
C THR A 64 3.83 -6.93 -4.58
N GLY A 65 5.05 -7.48 -4.71
CA GLY A 65 5.30 -8.63 -5.57
C GLY A 65 4.48 -9.86 -5.18
N LYS A 66 4.35 -10.15 -3.88
CA LYS A 66 3.55 -11.30 -3.40
C LYS A 66 2.05 -11.09 -3.59
N VAL A 67 1.55 -9.86 -3.41
CA VAL A 67 0.14 -9.54 -3.69
C VAL A 67 -0.16 -9.73 -5.17
N MET A 68 0.70 -9.22 -6.06
CA MET A 68 0.52 -9.38 -7.51
C MET A 68 0.58 -10.85 -7.93
N ALA A 69 1.56 -11.61 -7.45
CA ALA A 69 1.64 -13.05 -7.73
C ALA A 69 0.40 -13.82 -7.27
N ARG A 70 -0.18 -13.42 -6.14
CA ARG A 70 -1.42 -14.02 -5.64
C ARG A 70 -2.63 -13.67 -6.51
N LEU A 71 -2.77 -12.42 -6.94
CA LEU A 71 -3.84 -12.01 -7.86
C LEU A 71 -3.77 -12.79 -9.18
N GLU A 72 -2.57 -12.99 -9.73
CA GLU A 72 -2.36 -13.80 -10.93
C GLU A 72 -2.76 -15.27 -10.72
N ALA A 73 -2.34 -15.85 -9.60
CA ALA A 73 -2.68 -17.24 -9.28
C ALA A 73 -4.19 -17.46 -9.04
N GLU A 74 -4.90 -16.44 -8.59
CA GLU A 74 -6.33 -16.47 -8.31
C GLU A 74 -7.20 -16.03 -9.50
N GLN A 75 -6.62 -15.75 -10.67
CA GLN A 75 -7.35 -15.21 -11.83
C GLN A 75 -8.56 -16.08 -12.24
N ALA A 76 -8.44 -17.40 -12.14
CA ALA A 76 -9.53 -18.32 -12.46
C ALA A 76 -10.63 -18.35 -11.38
N ASN A 77 -10.33 -17.94 -10.14
CA ASN A 77 -11.26 -17.85 -9.03
C ASN A 77 -10.90 -16.65 -8.13
N PRO A 78 -11.20 -15.43 -8.59
CA PRO A 78 -10.82 -14.20 -7.91
C PRO A 78 -11.42 -14.10 -6.50
N ARG A 79 -10.63 -13.64 -5.54
CA ARG A 79 -11.04 -13.50 -4.14
C ARG A 79 -10.99 -12.07 -3.63
N ALA A 80 -10.08 -11.26 -4.15
CA ALA A 80 -9.92 -9.88 -3.71
C ALA A 80 -11.05 -8.99 -4.24
N ASP A 81 -11.59 -8.15 -3.37
CA ASP A 81 -12.56 -7.12 -3.72
C ASP A 81 -11.87 -5.76 -3.89
N VAL A 82 -11.02 -5.41 -2.92
CA VAL A 82 -10.26 -4.15 -2.90
C VAL A 82 -8.77 -4.46 -2.84
N LEU A 83 -7.99 -3.71 -3.60
CA LEU A 83 -6.54 -3.74 -3.57
C LEU A 83 -5.99 -2.37 -3.18
N ILE A 84 -5.02 -2.36 -2.25
CA ILE A 84 -4.18 -1.20 -1.94
C ILE A 84 -2.73 -1.57 -2.21
N SER A 85 -2.17 -1.02 -3.28
CA SER A 85 -0.78 -1.27 -3.67
C SER A 85 0.19 -0.27 -3.02
N ALA A 86 1.48 -0.57 -3.09
CA ALA A 86 2.57 0.34 -2.72
C ALA A 86 3.23 0.99 -3.94
N SER A 87 2.73 0.78 -5.15
CA SER A 87 3.21 1.38 -6.39
C SER A 87 2.04 1.79 -7.27
N TRP A 88 2.14 2.98 -7.85
CA TRP A 88 1.16 3.53 -8.78
C TRP A 88 1.09 2.71 -10.07
N ASP A 89 2.24 2.26 -10.57
CA ASP A 89 2.34 1.44 -11.78
C ASP A 89 1.55 0.13 -11.69
N THR A 90 1.41 -0.43 -10.48
CA THR A 90 0.56 -1.61 -10.27
C THR A 90 -0.89 -1.35 -10.68
N ALA A 91 -1.42 -0.17 -10.33
CA ALA A 91 -2.78 0.19 -10.69
C ALA A 91 -2.91 0.47 -12.18
N THR A 92 -1.92 1.14 -12.77
CA THR A 92 -1.86 1.40 -14.22
C THR A 92 -1.83 0.09 -15.02
N ASP A 93 -1.03 -0.89 -14.62
CA ASP A 93 -0.98 -2.22 -15.26
C ASP A 93 -2.34 -2.94 -15.17
N LEU A 94 -2.97 -2.95 -13.98
CA LEU A 94 -4.26 -3.59 -13.80
C LEU A 94 -5.40 -2.87 -14.55
N GLU A 95 -5.34 -1.55 -14.69
CA GLU A 95 -6.25 -0.77 -15.51
C GLU A 95 -6.10 -1.15 -16.99
N GLN A 96 -4.87 -1.19 -17.51
CA GLN A 96 -4.58 -1.59 -18.91
C GLN A 96 -5.06 -3.01 -19.23
N ARG A 97 -5.02 -3.91 -18.26
CA ARG A 97 -5.57 -5.27 -18.37
C ARG A 97 -7.10 -5.31 -18.27
N GLY A 98 -7.76 -4.20 -17.95
CA GLY A 98 -9.21 -4.14 -17.76
C GLY A 98 -9.70 -4.87 -16.49
N TRP A 99 -8.86 -4.99 -15.48
CA TRP A 99 -9.18 -5.70 -14.22
C TRP A 99 -9.82 -4.81 -13.17
N LEU A 100 -9.88 -3.49 -13.38
CA LEU A 100 -10.39 -2.53 -12.42
C LEU A 100 -11.83 -2.13 -12.71
N LEU A 101 -12.58 -1.91 -11.65
CA LEU A 101 -13.91 -1.31 -11.70
C LEU A 101 -13.77 0.22 -11.67
N GLU A 102 -14.43 0.91 -12.57
CA GLU A 102 -14.53 2.37 -12.53
C GLU A 102 -15.34 2.81 -11.31
N TYR A 103 -14.71 3.63 -10.46
CA TYR A 103 -15.36 4.23 -9.31
C TYR A 103 -14.64 5.49 -8.84
N GLN A 104 -15.39 6.56 -8.70
CA GLN A 104 -14.93 7.83 -8.12
C GLN A 104 -15.65 8.07 -6.79
N SER A 105 -14.88 8.03 -5.70
CA SER A 105 -15.41 8.30 -4.37
C SER A 105 -15.80 9.77 -4.23
N PRO A 106 -16.98 10.10 -3.65
CA PRO A 106 -17.34 11.49 -3.30
C PRO A 106 -16.36 12.11 -2.31
N ASN A 107 -15.69 11.28 -1.48
CA ASN A 107 -14.68 11.74 -0.52
C ASN A 107 -13.31 12.04 -1.17
N ALA A 108 -13.15 11.81 -2.47
CA ALA A 108 -11.92 12.12 -3.22
C ALA A 108 -11.87 13.58 -3.72
N GLU A 109 -12.83 14.45 -3.39
CA GLU A 109 -12.83 15.85 -3.82
C GLU A 109 -11.56 16.56 -3.37
N GLN A 110 -11.13 16.37 -2.12
CA GLN A 110 -9.93 16.97 -1.53
C GLN A 110 -8.61 16.24 -1.89
N VAL A 111 -8.68 15.20 -2.73
CA VAL A 111 -7.50 14.51 -3.25
C VAL A 111 -7.05 15.23 -4.52
N PRO A 112 -5.77 15.66 -4.65
CA PRO A 112 -5.24 16.28 -5.86
C PRO A 112 -5.46 15.41 -7.11
N ALA A 113 -5.68 16.06 -8.25
CA ALA A 113 -6.00 15.37 -9.51
C ALA A 113 -4.92 14.34 -9.92
N GLN A 114 -3.65 14.63 -9.66
CA GLN A 114 -2.53 13.72 -9.94
C GLN A 114 -2.53 12.41 -9.12
N PHE A 115 -3.34 12.33 -8.08
CA PHE A 115 -3.45 11.16 -7.21
C PHE A 115 -4.78 10.42 -7.34
N LYS A 116 -5.51 10.67 -8.41
CA LYS A 116 -6.77 9.96 -8.72
C LYS A 116 -7.01 9.83 -10.22
N THR A 117 -7.61 8.72 -10.59
CA THR A 117 -8.12 8.43 -11.94
C THR A 117 -9.57 7.95 -11.83
N PRO A 118 -10.26 7.66 -12.93
CA PRO A 118 -11.57 7.01 -12.85
C PRO A 118 -11.56 5.63 -12.17
N TYR A 119 -10.40 4.94 -12.08
CA TYR A 119 -10.29 3.55 -11.64
C TYR A 119 -9.60 3.38 -10.28
N TYR A 120 -8.79 4.34 -9.85
CA TYR A 120 -8.07 4.25 -8.58
C TYR A 120 -7.74 5.63 -8.01
N VAL A 121 -7.54 5.66 -6.71
CA VAL A 121 -7.23 6.87 -5.95
C VAL A 121 -6.19 6.56 -4.89
N ALA A 122 -5.28 7.47 -4.60
CA ALA A 122 -4.33 7.28 -3.52
C ALA A 122 -5.04 7.16 -2.16
N GLN A 123 -4.72 6.13 -1.39
CA GLN A 123 -5.07 6.03 0.03
C GLN A 123 -4.24 6.99 0.88
N GLY A 124 -2.97 7.09 0.55
CA GLY A 124 -1.96 7.92 1.19
C GLY A 124 -0.70 7.90 0.35
N ILE A 125 0.31 8.65 0.76
CA ILE A 125 1.53 8.83 -0.01
C ILE A 125 2.72 8.58 0.92
N SER A 126 3.72 7.83 0.46
CA SER A 126 5.04 7.74 1.06
C SER A 126 6.06 8.48 0.21
N ALA A 127 7.19 8.84 0.80
CA ALA A 127 8.33 9.31 0.06
C ALA A 127 9.53 8.38 0.32
N LEU A 128 10.47 8.37 -0.61
CA LEU A 128 11.68 7.60 -0.49
C LEU A 128 12.80 8.55 -0.01
N GLY A 129 13.68 8.03 0.83
CA GLY A 129 14.78 8.83 1.35
C GLY A 129 15.94 7.97 1.78
N ILE A 130 16.93 8.63 2.34
CA ILE A 130 17.99 7.96 3.08
C ILE A 130 17.54 7.90 4.54
N VAL A 131 17.63 6.71 5.14
CA VAL A 131 17.51 6.58 6.60
C VAL A 131 18.89 6.33 7.15
N TRP A 132 19.35 7.25 7.98
CA TRP A 132 20.69 7.24 8.54
C TRP A 132 20.64 7.02 10.05
N ASN A 133 21.50 6.12 10.54
CA ASN A 133 21.69 5.89 11.95
C ASN A 133 22.61 6.97 12.53
N THR A 134 22.06 7.82 13.39
CA THR A 134 22.77 8.97 13.98
C THR A 134 23.93 8.57 14.89
N LYS A 135 24.02 7.30 15.28
CA LYS A 135 25.09 6.73 16.10
C LYS A 135 26.07 5.87 15.30
N SER A 136 25.96 5.84 13.97
CA SER A 136 26.80 4.98 13.09
C SER A 136 28.27 5.38 13.03
N GLY A 137 28.63 6.56 13.51
CA GLY A 137 29.97 7.12 13.37
C GLY A 137 30.31 7.63 11.95
N THR A 138 29.34 7.57 11.01
CA THR A 138 29.51 8.16 9.67
C THR A 138 29.00 9.60 9.66
N PRO A 139 29.48 10.47 8.73
CA PRO A 139 28.88 11.77 8.52
C PRO A 139 27.40 11.64 8.13
N GLU A 140 26.59 12.66 8.47
CA GLU A 140 25.21 12.75 7.99
C GLU A 140 25.20 12.93 6.46
N PRO A 141 24.60 11.99 5.68
CA PRO A 141 24.51 12.15 4.24
C PRO A 141 23.51 13.24 3.87
N LYS A 142 23.76 13.96 2.79
CA LYS A 142 22.87 15.02 2.28
C LYS A 142 22.25 14.66 0.93
N ASP A 143 22.84 13.71 0.23
CA ASP A 143 22.39 13.29 -1.10
C ASP A 143 22.70 11.82 -1.35
N TRP A 144 22.04 11.25 -2.38
CA TRP A 144 22.20 9.84 -2.79
C TRP A 144 23.66 9.45 -2.99
N GLY A 145 24.44 10.31 -3.68
CA GLY A 145 25.85 10.08 -3.96
C GLY A 145 26.76 10.07 -2.72
N ASP A 146 26.32 10.63 -1.59
CA ASP A 146 27.13 10.57 -0.37
C ASP A 146 27.32 9.14 0.13
N LEU A 147 26.38 8.25 -0.18
CA LEU A 147 26.46 6.84 0.23
C LEU A 147 27.50 6.02 -0.56
N THR A 148 28.08 6.58 -1.62
CA THR A 148 29.20 5.96 -2.36
C THR A 148 30.57 6.33 -1.78
N LYS A 149 30.62 7.24 -0.80
CA LYS A 149 31.87 7.68 -0.17
C LYS A 149 32.49 6.59 0.73
N PRO A 150 33.82 6.60 0.93
CA PRO A 150 34.53 5.59 1.72
C PRO A 150 33.99 5.39 3.14
N GLU A 151 33.44 6.44 3.77
CA GLU A 151 32.89 6.40 5.13
C GLU A 151 31.66 5.46 5.23
N PHE A 152 30.99 5.24 4.10
CA PHE A 152 29.83 4.35 3.99
C PHE A 152 30.16 2.96 3.41
N LYS A 153 31.46 2.66 3.21
CA LYS A 153 31.87 1.36 2.67
C LYS A 153 31.32 0.21 3.53
N ASP A 154 30.63 -0.74 2.88
CA ASP A 154 29.98 -1.91 3.49
C ASP A 154 28.90 -1.57 4.54
N LYS A 155 28.44 -0.32 4.60
CA LYS A 155 27.49 0.17 5.63
C LYS A 155 26.11 0.54 5.11
N VAL A 156 25.81 0.27 3.85
CA VAL A 156 24.53 0.65 3.21
C VAL A 156 23.70 -0.58 2.88
N THR A 157 22.40 -0.48 3.12
CA THR A 157 21.40 -1.45 2.66
C THR A 157 20.43 -0.77 1.69
N THR A 158 19.74 -1.56 0.89
CA THR A 158 18.61 -1.10 0.07
C THR A 158 17.50 -2.14 0.08
N PRO A 159 16.22 -1.76 0.03
CA PRO A 159 15.14 -2.72 -0.17
C PRO A 159 15.22 -3.39 -1.55
N ASP A 160 14.80 -4.64 -1.61
CA ASP A 160 14.67 -5.37 -2.86
C ASP A 160 13.51 -4.79 -3.71
N PRO A 161 13.78 -4.23 -4.90
CA PRO A 161 12.75 -3.63 -5.74
C PRO A 161 11.77 -4.67 -6.32
N SER A 162 12.12 -5.95 -6.35
CA SER A 162 11.19 -7.03 -6.75
C SER A 162 10.11 -7.28 -5.69
N LEU A 163 10.39 -6.94 -4.44
CA LEU A 163 9.49 -7.10 -3.30
C LEU A 163 8.83 -5.78 -2.87
N SER A 164 9.50 -4.65 -3.08
CA SER A 164 9.03 -3.32 -2.69
C SER A 164 8.68 -2.49 -3.92
N GLY A 165 7.38 -2.25 -4.15
CA GLY A 165 6.90 -1.37 -5.22
C GLY A 165 7.48 0.05 -5.11
N ALA A 166 7.54 0.60 -3.89
CA ALA A 166 8.11 1.93 -3.67
C ALA A 166 9.62 2.00 -3.97
N SER A 167 10.38 0.93 -3.66
CA SER A 167 11.79 0.86 -4.06
C SER A 167 11.95 0.84 -5.58
N LEU A 168 11.08 0.10 -6.29
CA LEU A 168 11.08 0.12 -7.74
C LEU A 168 10.70 1.50 -8.30
N ASP A 169 9.70 2.16 -7.72
CA ASP A 169 9.34 3.52 -8.11
C ASP A 169 10.52 4.50 -7.98
N LEU A 170 11.37 4.35 -6.93
CA LEU A 170 12.60 5.14 -6.79
C LEU A 170 13.59 4.85 -7.92
N LEU A 171 13.83 3.58 -8.24
CA LEU A 171 14.76 3.20 -9.32
C LEU A 171 14.30 3.78 -10.66
N ILE A 172 13.01 3.64 -10.97
CA ILE A 172 12.40 4.19 -12.18
C ILE A 172 12.52 5.72 -12.19
N GLY A 173 12.19 6.38 -11.07
CA GLY A 173 12.31 7.83 -10.95
C GLY A 173 13.73 8.34 -11.14
N LEU A 174 14.72 7.69 -10.53
CA LEU A 174 16.14 8.02 -10.73
C LEU A 174 16.57 7.80 -12.18
N GLN A 175 16.19 6.68 -12.80
CA GLN A 175 16.49 6.42 -14.20
C GLN A 175 15.84 7.45 -15.12
N ASN A 176 14.58 7.80 -14.91
CA ASN A 176 13.87 8.78 -15.72
C ASN A 176 14.48 10.18 -15.58
N ALA A 177 14.89 10.56 -14.36
CA ALA A 177 15.49 11.87 -14.11
C ALA A 177 16.93 12.00 -14.61
N HIS A 178 17.73 10.93 -14.57
CA HIS A 178 19.19 11.00 -14.73
C HIS A 178 19.76 9.95 -15.68
N ALA A 179 18.94 9.09 -16.28
CA ALA A 179 19.33 8.10 -17.29
C ALA A 179 20.63 7.32 -16.90
N GLN A 180 21.71 7.55 -17.66
CA GLN A 180 22.96 6.83 -17.44
C GLN A 180 23.61 7.13 -16.07
N HIS A 181 23.48 8.36 -15.54
CA HIS A 181 24.04 8.70 -14.23
C HIS A 181 23.37 7.94 -13.08
N ALA A 182 22.09 7.57 -13.20
CA ALA A 182 21.43 6.74 -12.20
C ALA A 182 22.07 5.34 -12.11
N TRP A 183 22.41 4.75 -13.25
CA TRP A 183 23.05 3.43 -13.25
C TRP A 183 24.48 3.50 -12.77
N GLN A 184 25.22 4.56 -13.08
CA GLN A 184 26.54 4.81 -12.49
C GLN A 184 26.45 4.89 -10.96
N LEU A 185 25.45 5.61 -10.41
CA LEU A 185 25.22 5.64 -8.97
C LEU A 185 25.01 4.24 -8.38
N PHE A 186 24.25 3.35 -9.04
CA PHE A 186 24.03 2.00 -8.56
C PHE A 186 25.30 1.14 -8.68
N ASP A 187 26.11 1.30 -9.74
CA ASP A 187 27.42 0.67 -9.87
C ASP A 187 28.34 1.09 -8.72
N ASP A 188 28.41 2.37 -8.42
CA ASP A 188 29.24 2.93 -7.34
C ASP A 188 28.75 2.45 -5.96
N LEU A 189 27.45 2.41 -5.73
CA LEU A 189 26.86 1.87 -4.49
C LEU A 189 27.19 0.39 -4.31
N LYS A 190 27.11 -0.44 -5.38
CA LYS A 190 27.53 -1.84 -5.37
C LYS A 190 29.01 -1.95 -5.06
N ALA A 191 29.87 -1.20 -5.77
CA ALA A 191 31.32 -1.17 -5.54
C ALA A 191 31.68 -0.77 -4.12
N ASN A 192 30.87 0.10 -3.49
CA ASN A 192 30.99 0.51 -2.09
C ASN A 192 30.37 -0.48 -1.10
N GLY A 193 29.93 -1.65 -1.55
CA GLY A 193 29.43 -2.74 -0.71
C GLY A 193 27.99 -2.59 -0.23
N MET A 194 27.14 -1.83 -0.95
CA MET A 194 25.71 -1.82 -0.69
C MET A 194 25.10 -3.20 -0.91
N ILE A 195 24.26 -3.65 0.02
CA ILE A 195 23.57 -4.94 -0.05
C ILE A 195 22.05 -4.78 -0.20
N ILE A 196 21.42 -5.68 -0.94
CA ILE A 196 19.97 -5.82 -1.01
C ILE A 196 19.53 -6.66 0.19
N ALA A 197 18.59 -6.12 1.00
CA ALA A 197 18.19 -6.71 2.27
C ALA A 197 16.69 -7.04 2.36
N GLY A 198 16.09 -7.58 1.30
CA GLY A 198 14.68 -7.97 1.26
C GLY A 198 13.71 -6.78 1.24
N PRO A 199 12.47 -6.89 1.77
CA PRO A 199 11.52 -5.80 1.78
C PRO A 199 11.93 -4.66 2.74
N ASN A 200 11.23 -3.51 2.65
CA ASN A 200 11.56 -2.26 3.34
C ASN A 200 11.93 -2.42 4.83
N ALA A 201 11.15 -3.17 5.60
CA ALA A 201 11.44 -3.38 7.02
C ALA A 201 12.74 -4.16 7.25
N GLN A 202 13.05 -5.13 6.40
CA GLN A 202 14.29 -5.91 6.50
C GLN A 202 15.52 -5.09 6.11
N ALA A 203 15.38 -4.16 5.16
CA ALA A 203 16.46 -3.23 4.82
C ALA A 203 16.77 -2.26 5.97
N LEU A 204 15.75 -1.86 6.74
CA LEU A 204 15.92 -0.95 7.88
C LEU A 204 16.50 -1.65 9.13
N THR A 205 16.17 -2.91 9.35
CA THR A 205 16.58 -3.65 10.57
C THR A 205 18.08 -3.58 10.88
N PRO A 206 19.02 -3.82 9.95
CA PRO A 206 20.46 -3.72 10.24
C PRO A 206 20.92 -2.31 10.62
N VAL A 207 20.21 -1.28 10.15
CA VAL A 207 20.49 0.13 10.49
C VAL A 207 20.00 0.45 11.91
N LEU A 208 18.82 -0.02 12.30
CA LEU A 208 18.33 0.09 13.67
C LEU A 208 19.24 -0.62 14.67
N GLN A 209 19.75 -1.79 14.30
CA GLN A 209 20.67 -2.58 15.10
C GLN A 209 22.12 -2.04 15.14
N GLY A 210 22.44 -0.99 14.37
CA GLY A 210 23.77 -0.43 14.27
C GLY A 210 24.77 -1.24 13.45
N ALA A 211 24.36 -2.33 12.82
CA ALA A 211 25.19 -3.14 11.92
C ALA A 211 25.45 -2.46 10.58
N LYS A 212 24.58 -1.54 10.18
CA LYS A 212 24.71 -0.69 8.99
C LYS A 212 24.46 0.76 9.36
N ALA A 213 24.97 1.69 8.55
CA ALA A 213 24.86 3.12 8.78
C ALA A 213 23.64 3.75 8.11
N ALA A 214 23.27 3.24 6.93
CA ALA A 214 22.17 3.87 6.18
C ALA A 214 21.40 2.86 5.32
N VAL A 215 20.14 3.23 5.03
CA VAL A 215 19.33 2.62 3.98
C VAL A 215 19.27 3.60 2.80
N PHE A 216 19.62 3.15 1.61
CA PHE A 216 19.34 3.82 0.35
C PHE A 216 17.90 3.49 -0.08
N GLY A 217 17.08 4.51 -0.32
CA GLY A 217 15.72 4.30 -0.82
C GLY A 217 14.74 3.71 0.20
N ALA A 218 14.89 4.09 1.47
CA ALA A 218 13.93 3.69 2.50
C ALA A 218 12.59 4.39 2.32
N VAL A 219 11.49 3.70 2.59
CA VAL A 219 10.17 4.32 2.76
C VAL A 219 10.14 5.08 4.09
N ASP A 220 9.79 6.34 4.04
CA ASP A 220 9.87 7.28 5.14
C ASP A 220 8.96 6.95 6.34
N TYR A 221 7.74 6.48 6.11
CA TYR A 221 6.76 6.23 7.17
C TYR A 221 7.21 5.17 8.19
N VAL A 222 7.93 4.13 7.74
CA VAL A 222 8.48 3.09 8.65
C VAL A 222 9.50 3.72 9.58
N SER A 223 10.33 4.60 9.04
CA SER A 223 11.41 5.25 9.78
C SER A 223 10.89 6.34 10.72
N TYR A 224 9.85 7.08 10.33
CA TYR A 224 9.18 8.01 11.26
C TYR A 224 8.55 7.26 12.44
N ALA A 225 7.96 6.08 12.21
CA ALA A 225 7.46 5.24 13.29
C ALA A 225 8.61 4.80 14.22
N SER A 226 9.74 4.34 13.67
CA SER A 226 10.93 3.96 14.46
C SER A 226 11.49 5.16 15.26
N MET A 227 11.53 6.36 14.66
CA MET A 227 11.93 7.59 15.38
C MET A 227 10.99 7.90 16.55
N GLN A 228 9.68 7.71 16.37
CA GLN A 228 8.69 7.88 17.44
C GLN A 228 8.89 6.87 18.57
N ASP A 229 9.34 5.66 18.24
CA ASP A 229 9.66 4.60 19.21
C ASP A 229 11.04 4.80 19.88
N GLY A 230 11.74 5.90 19.59
CA GLY A 230 13.00 6.29 20.22
C GLY A 230 14.25 5.74 19.53
N GLU A 231 14.13 5.15 18.34
CA GLU A 231 15.28 4.66 17.58
C GLU A 231 16.18 5.81 17.10
N SER A 232 17.49 5.55 17.09
CA SER A 232 18.50 6.54 16.74
C SER A 232 18.70 6.67 15.22
N VAL A 233 17.63 6.97 14.50
CA VAL A 233 17.64 7.15 13.05
C VAL A 233 17.06 8.50 12.64
N LYS A 234 17.44 8.97 11.45
CA LYS A 234 16.95 10.21 10.83
C LYS A 234 16.55 9.93 9.39
N VAL A 235 15.40 10.45 8.98
CA VAL A 235 14.96 10.47 7.57
C VAL A 235 15.57 11.70 6.90
N ILE A 236 16.26 11.49 5.79
CA ILE A 236 16.91 12.52 5.00
C ILE A 236 16.36 12.45 3.58
N PHE A 237 15.77 13.54 3.13
CA PHE A 237 15.40 13.69 1.73
C PHE A 237 16.57 14.30 0.98
N PRO A 238 17.09 13.61 -0.07
CA PRO A 238 18.28 14.03 -0.79
C PRO A 238 18.14 15.41 -1.44
N ALA A 239 19.23 16.18 -1.43
CA ALA A 239 19.27 17.52 -1.98
C ALA A 239 19.04 17.57 -3.51
N SER A 240 19.40 16.51 -4.23
CA SER A 240 19.11 16.36 -5.65
C SER A 240 17.62 16.10 -5.93
N GLY A 241 16.88 15.60 -4.96
CA GLY A 241 15.47 15.28 -5.05
C GLY A 241 15.15 13.81 -4.77
N THR A 242 13.88 13.53 -4.57
CA THR A 242 13.38 12.18 -4.32
C THR A 242 12.12 11.89 -5.14
N VAL A 243 11.57 10.71 -4.99
CA VAL A 243 10.26 10.33 -5.51
C VAL A 243 9.26 10.19 -4.36
N ILE A 244 8.01 10.46 -4.67
CA ILE A 244 6.87 10.05 -3.85
C ILE A 244 6.29 8.77 -4.43
N ALA A 245 5.78 7.90 -3.56
CA ALA A 245 5.10 6.68 -3.94
C ALA A 245 3.65 6.75 -3.44
N PRO A 246 2.72 7.27 -4.26
CA PRO A 246 1.30 7.23 -3.96
C PRO A 246 0.84 5.77 -3.89
N ARG A 247 -0.03 5.48 -2.93
CA ARG A 247 -0.53 4.12 -2.68
C ARG A 247 -1.92 3.98 -3.27
N PRO A 248 -2.04 3.50 -4.51
CA PRO A 248 -3.32 3.43 -5.20
C PRO A 248 -4.23 2.41 -4.51
N MET A 249 -5.46 2.81 -4.32
CA MET A 249 -6.56 2.01 -3.82
C MET A 249 -7.59 1.83 -4.93
N MET A 250 -7.98 0.60 -5.21
CA MET A 250 -8.81 0.24 -6.36
C MET A 250 -9.75 -0.92 -6.06
N ILE A 251 -10.84 -1.01 -6.81
CA ILE A 251 -11.79 -2.12 -6.74
C ILE A 251 -11.51 -3.06 -7.91
N LEU A 252 -11.43 -4.36 -7.64
CA LEU A 252 -11.29 -5.33 -8.71
C LEU A 252 -12.64 -5.53 -9.42
N LYS A 253 -12.63 -5.55 -10.76
CA LYS A 253 -13.83 -5.74 -11.57
C LYS A 253 -14.53 -7.09 -11.31
N SER A 254 -13.77 -8.08 -10.88
CA SER A 254 -14.25 -9.41 -10.49
C SER A 254 -14.96 -9.45 -9.14
N SER A 255 -14.91 -8.38 -8.34
CA SER A 255 -15.56 -8.32 -7.02
C SER A 255 -17.06 -8.59 -7.13
N GLN A 256 -17.54 -9.49 -6.27
CA GLN A 256 -18.97 -9.77 -6.09
C GLN A 256 -19.60 -8.84 -5.01
N GLN A 257 -18.78 -8.06 -4.31
CA GLN A 257 -19.17 -7.15 -3.24
C GLN A 257 -18.90 -5.68 -3.61
N GLN A 258 -19.16 -5.31 -4.86
CA GLN A 258 -18.83 -3.98 -5.39
C GLN A 258 -19.44 -2.82 -4.57
N LYS A 259 -20.63 -3.02 -3.98
CA LYS A 259 -21.27 -2.02 -3.12
C LYS A 259 -20.42 -1.75 -1.87
N ASP A 260 -20.02 -2.81 -1.18
CA ASP A 260 -19.24 -2.71 0.05
C ASP A 260 -17.80 -2.28 -0.24
N ALA A 261 -17.24 -2.69 -1.38
CA ALA A 261 -15.94 -2.23 -1.86
C ALA A 261 -15.93 -0.69 -2.10
N LYS A 262 -16.97 -0.13 -2.73
CA LYS A 262 -17.14 1.32 -2.91
C LYS A 262 -17.25 2.03 -1.56
N ALA A 263 -18.09 1.52 -0.66
CA ALA A 263 -18.27 2.09 0.67
C ALA A 263 -16.97 2.02 1.51
N PHE A 264 -16.15 0.98 1.34
CA PHE A 264 -14.84 0.89 1.99
C PHE A 264 -13.86 1.96 1.46
N ILE A 265 -13.83 2.20 0.15
CA ILE A 265 -13.03 3.30 -0.43
C ILE A 265 -13.50 4.66 0.10
N ASP A 266 -14.82 4.88 0.17
CA ASP A 266 -15.38 6.11 0.73
C ASP A 266 -14.98 6.31 2.19
N TYR A 267 -15.04 5.24 3.00
CA TYR A 267 -14.57 5.28 4.38
C TYR A 267 -13.06 5.56 4.47
N ALA A 268 -12.24 4.88 3.68
CA ALA A 268 -10.79 5.08 3.69
C ALA A 268 -10.37 6.51 3.30
N LEU A 269 -11.20 7.19 2.49
CA LEU A 269 -11.04 8.59 2.10
C LEU A 269 -11.83 9.58 2.96
N SER A 270 -12.57 9.11 3.97
CA SER A 270 -13.24 10.00 4.93
C SER A 270 -12.20 10.72 5.80
N PRO A 271 -12.58 11.83 6.47
CA PRO A 271 -11.69 12.47 7.44
C PRO A 271 -11.18 11.51 8.53
N GLU A 272 -12.01 10.57 8.98
CA GLU A 272 -11.63 9.54 9.96
C GLU A 272 -10.59 8.57 9.38
N GLY A 273 -10.86 8.01 8.21
CA GLY A 273 -9.92 7.11 7.52
C GLY A 273 -8.59 7.78 7.23
N GLN A 274 -8.59 9.03 6.81
CA GLN A 274 -7.37 9.77 6.48
C GLN A 274 -6.57 10.21 7.73
N LYS A 275 -7.22 10.39 8.88
CA LYS A 275 -6.50 10.53 10.16
C LYS A 275 -5.77 9.24 10.53
N LEU A 276 -6.36 8.06 10.29
CA LEU A 276 -5.66 6.78 10.49
C LEU A 276 -4.44 6.66 9.56
N VAL A 277 -4.52 7.19 8.33
CA VAL A 277 -3.39 7.27 7.40
C VAL A 277 -2.28 8.15 7.97
N ALA A 278 -2.61 9.35 8.48
CA ALA A 278 -1.68 10.26 9.13
C ALA A 278 -1.02 9.64 10.39
N ASP A 279 -1.81 8.95 11.21
CA ASP A 279 -1.34 8.25 12.43
C ASP A 279 -0.41 7.07 12.10
N ALA A 280 -0.48 6.53 10.88
CA ALA A 280 0.44 5.52 10.37
C ALA A 280 1.70 6.14 9.72
N TRP A 281 1.94 7.43 9.89
CA TRP A 281 3.06 8.19 9.34
C TRP A 281 3.09 8.27 7.81
N LEU A 282 2.02 7.90 7.12
CA LEU A 282 1.84 8.21 5.70
C LEU A 282 1.38 9.66 5.55
N MET A 283 1.70 10.28 4.44
CA MET A 283 1.04 11.53 4.04
C MET A 283 -0.40 11.21 3.64
N PRO A 284 -1.41 11.86 4.23
CA PRO A 284 -2.79 11.71 3.76
C PRO A 284 -2.92 12.03 2.27
N ALA A 285 -3.80 11.33 1.57
CA ALA A 285 -4.11 11.65 0.18
C ALA A 285 -4.91 12.96 0.06
N ARG A 286 -5.73 13.25 1.06
CA ARG A 286 -6.50 14.51 1.16
C ARG A 286 -5.63 15.64 1.64
N THR A 287 -5.85 16.83 1.09
CA THR A 287 -5.06 18.05 1.42
C THR A 287 -5.56 18.79 2.66
N ASP A 288 -6.73 18.43 3.18
CA ASP A 288 -7.38 19.02 4.36
C ASP A 288 -7.14 18.24 5.66
N ILE A 289 -6.24 17.25 5.64
CA ILE A 289 -5.87 16.45 6.82
C ILE A 289 -4.41 16.74 7.21
N ASP A 290 -4.22 17.17 8.44
CA ASP A 290 -2.90 17.43 9.01
C ASP A 290 -2.15 16.13 9.32
N ALA A 291 -0.82 16.19 9.21
CA ALA A 291 0.06 15.08 9.58
C ALA A 291 1.31 15.61 10.31
N LYS A 292 1.83 14.81 11.25
CA LYS A 292 3.02 15.13 12.06
C LYS A 292 4.34 14.87 11.32
N ARG A 293 4.37 15.18 10.02
CA ARG A 293 5.52 14.91 9.14
C ARG A 293 5.52 15.88 7.97
N PRO A 294 6.64 16.07 7.25
CA PRO A 294 6.66 16.82 6.00
C PRO A 294 5.69 16.25 4.97
N LEU A 295 4.92 17.10 4.31
CA LEU A 295 3.99 16.72 3.24
C LEU A 295 4.68 16.84 1.87
N PHE A 296 4.15 16.18 0.85
CA PHE A 296 4.76 16.09 -0.48
C PHE A 296 5.07 17.48 -1.10
N LYS A 297 4.26 18.49 -0.82
CA LYS A 297 4.49 19.87 -1.31
C LYS A 297 5.77 20.52 -0.78
N SER A 298 6.30 20.02 0.35
CA SER A 298 7.56 20.52 0.95
C SER A 298 8.79 19.72 0.48
N LEU A 299 8.61 18.66 -0.29
CA LEU A 299 9.68 17.80 -0.78
C LEU A 299 10.17 18.29 -2.13
N LYS A 300 11.50 18.29 -2.32
CA LYS A 300 12.07 18.42 -3.65
C LYS A 300 11.93 17.08 -4.37
N LEU A 301 11.15 17.05 -5.43
CA LEU A 301 11.00 15.86 -6.25
C LEU A 301 12.07 15.83 -7.34
N LEU A 302 12.42 14.62 -7.78
CA LEU A 302 13.23 14.43 -8.97
C LEU A 302 12.49 15.01 -10.18
N PRO A 303 13.20 15.56 -11.16
CA PRO A 303 12.57 16.06 -12.38
C PRO A 303 11.91 14.89 -13.13
N GLU A 304 10.69 15.11 -13.60
CA GLU A 304 10.02 14.18 -14.50
C GLU A 304 10.47 14.47 -15.94
N ASP A 305 10.89 13.43 -16.66
CA ASP A 305 11.08 13.49 -18.10
C ASP A 305 9.85 12.87 -18.77
N PRO A 306 8.96 13.66 -19.40
CA PRO A 306 7.75 13.12 -20.06
C PRO A 306 8.05 12.14 -21.21
N GLN A 307 9.28 12.12 -21.73
CA GLN A 307 9.72 11.21 -22.78
C GLN A 307 10.39 9.95 -22.23
N ALA A 308 10.76 9.95 -20.95
CA ALA A 308 11.35 8.79 -20.32
C ALA A 308 10.25 7.78 -19.96
N SER A 309 10.25 6.65 -20.61
CA SER A 309 9.38 5.51 -20.30
C SER A 309 10.21 4.28 -19.94
N ALA A 310 10.77 4.26 -18.75
CA ALA A 310 11.48 3.09 -18.29
C ALA A 310 10.48 1.95 -18.03
N SER A 311 10.64 0.86 -18.77
CA SER A 311 9.85 -0.35 -18.51
C SER A 311 10.18 -0.89 -17.11
N ARG A 312 9.14 -1.13 -16.32
CA ARG A 312 9.24 -1.75 -14.99
C ARG A 312 10.08 -3.03 -15.01
N LYS A 313 9.82 -3.89 -15.99
CA LYS A 313 10.54 -5.14 -16.17
C LYS A 313 12.02 -4.90 -16.47
N ASP A 314 12.33 -4.00 -17.39
CA ASP A 314 13.72 -3.75 -17.80
C ASP A 314 14.55 -3.15 -16.66
N VAL A 315 13.96 -2.26 -15.85
CA VAL A 315 14.61 -1.72 -14.65
C VAL A 315 14.90 -2.81 -13.63
N LEU A 316 13.92 -3.68 -13.35
CA LEU A 316 14.09 -4.81 -12.44
C LEU A 316 15.18 -5.77 -12.94
N ASP A 317 15.13 -6.17 -14.21
CA ASP A 317 16.08 -7.10 -14.80
C ASP A 317 17.51 -6.51 -14.78
N ARG A 318 17.65 -5.22 -15.10
CA ARG A 318 18.94 -4.54 -15.05
C ARG A 318 19.48 -4.44 -13.64
N PHE A 319 18.64 -4.07 -12.66
CA PHE A 319 19.04 -4.00 -11.26
C PHE A 319 19.43 -5.38 -10.71
N ALA A 320 18.63 -6.40 -10.99
CA ALA A 320 18.93 -7.78 -10.59
C ALA A 320 20.23 -8.27 -11.20
N LYS A 321 20.47 -7.99 -12.48
CA LYS A 321 21.74 -8.34 -13.16
C LYS A 321 22.94 -7.60 -12.54
N LEU A 322 22.76 -6.31 -12.24
CA LEU A 322 23.82 -5.52 -11.61
C LEU A 322 24.20 -6.10 -10.25
N PHE A 323 23.23 -6.44 -9.39
CA PHE A 323 23.48 -6.95 -8.04
C PHE A 323 23.56 -8.48 -7.94
N ALA A 324 23.44 -9.22 -9.05
CA ALA A 324 23.77 -10.64 -9.05
C ALA A 324 25.19 -10.83 -8.56
N GLN A 325 25.38 -11.74 -7.60
CA GLN A 325 26.73 -12.12 -7.18
C GLN A 325 27.47 -12.76 -8.35
N PRO A 326 28.77 -12.52 -8.50
CA PRO A 326 29.58 -13.22 -9.49
C PRO A 326 29.65 -14.72 -9.22
#